data_f4b24ccba27616524a18cd8b2fa6a702
#
_entry.id   f4b24ccba27616524a18cd8b2fa6a702
#
_cell.length_a   1.000
_cell.length_b   1.000
_cell.length_c   1.000
_cell.angle_alpha   90.00
_cell.angle_beta   90.00
_cell.angle_gamma   90.00
#
_symmetry.space_group_name_H-M   'P 1'
#
loop_
_entity.id
_entity.type
_entity.pdbx_description
1 polymer ?
#
loop_
_entity_poly.entity_id
_entity_poly.type
_entity_poly.pdbx_seq_one_letter_code
_entity_poly.pdbx_strand_id
1 'polypeptide(L)'
;MHKLGVIVPYRNRFEQLTLFKEKIVEYLKSREIDFEIIVVEQDNAKLFNRGMLLNIGFKHAKEKGCDYVVFHDVDMLPIDVDYSYSDVPLHLATNFVTLSSKQKRIVFDEYFGGVTLFPCNVFEKIDGYSNKYWGWGYEDDDLLFRCKEKFIKLDEIKIKNINKDKKALEFNGINSYVKSKNIIDFNSSFTIFVSFYPNPSEFNHLKQSDEYTVFSIPGYDFAIAYTSFRRYNFCAFDNDKNALYVNSNIKPNYKTNIVITFDSTDKIFKVYQDGKFIGETESYKRLYPYKKESNFYLGVGKPDREIIPNYFKGFIDSFAYYDTLLSVKEIKEISKTKKLLKDLYSGISLKTYYDANHIENYILKDLSENDNDGEIIGCAIVDMEIDNYTKMKIPYRKKSLFQLLPHEENGFLGNKWKDQSTRWNQLRFQNEVRTHISLINNDGLSTLEYYIYGVNEYDNNITQINVAI
;
A
#
# COMPACT_ATOMS: atom_id res chain seq x y z
N MET A 1 0.18 -13.94 34.23
CA MET A 1 1.17 -14.20 33.15
C MET A 1 0.34 -14.44 31.90
N HIS A 2 0.75 -13.88 30.75
CA HIS A 2 -0.02 -14.04 29.51
C HIS A 2 0.30 -15.41 28.87
N LYS A 3 -0.73 -16.09 28.35
CA LYS A 3 -0.59 -17.40 27.68
C LYS A 3 -0.73 -17.26 26.16
N LEU A 4 0.26 -17.76 25.42
CA LEU A 4 0.35 -17.69 23.95
C LEU A 4 -0.33 -18.90 23.30
N GLY A 5 -1.19 -18.68 22.31
CA GLY A 5 -1.63 -19.71 21.37
C GLY A 5 -0.83 -19.63 20.07
N VAL A 6 -0.04 -20.64 19.73
CA VAL A 6 0.64 -20.75 18.42
C VAL A 6 -0.26 -21.55 17.48
N ILE A 7 -0.82 -20.90 16.46
CA ILE A 7 -1.80 -21.51 15.57
C ILE A 7 -1.16 -21.75 14.20
N VAL A 8 -1.16 -23.01 13.77
CA VAL A 8 -0.47 -23.47 12.55
C VAL A 8 -1.48 -24.10 11.58
N PRO A 9 -1.78 -23.45 10.45
CA PRO A 9 -2.59 -24.07 9.41
C PRO A 9 -1.76 -25.10 8.66
N TYR A 10 -2.30 -26.31 8.47
CA TYR A 10 -1.51 -27.43 8.01
C TYR A 10 -2.23 -28.30 6.98
N ARG A 11 -1.48 -28.80 6.00
CA ARG A 11 -1.85 -29.91 5.12
C ARG A 11 -0.59 -30.47 4.40
N ASN A 12 -0.39 -31.81 4.50
CA ASN A 12 0.60 -32.56 3.72
C ASN A 12 2.06 -32.02 3.75
N ARG A 13 2.53 -31.56 4.90
CA ARG A 13 3.90 -31.03 5.09
C ARG A 13 4.54 -31.66 6.33
N PHE A 14 4.60 -33.01 6.36
CA PHE A 14 4.96 -33.74 7.56
C PHE A 14 6.38 -33.41 8.07
N GLU A 15 7.35 -33.29 7.18
CA GLU A 15 8.73 -32.97 7.56
C GLU A 15 8.88 -31.58 8.16
N GLN A 16 8.25 -30.58 7.49
CA GLN A 16 8.25 -29.22 8.01
C GLN A 16 7.55 -29.14 9.36
N LEU A 17 6.41 -29.80 9.52
CA LEU A 17 5.66 -29.81 10.79
C LEU A 17 6.46 -30.47 11.91
N THR A 18 7.14 -31.59 11.64
CA THR A 18 7.95 -32.27 12.62
C THR A 18 9.08 -31.40 13.13
N LEU A 19 9.83 -30.78 12.21
CA LEU A 19 10.91 -29.87 12.55
C LEU A 19 10.39 -28.60 13.24
N PHE A 20 9.26 -28.07 12.77
CA PHE A 20 8.62 -26.89 13.39
C PHE A 20 8.24 -27.17 14.84
N LYS A 21 7.55 -28.29 15.12
CA LYS A 21 7.14 -28.65 16.50
C LYS A 21 8.34 -28.73 17.45
N GLU A 22 9.42 -29.33 17.01
CA GLU A 22 10.66 -29.42 17.81
C GLU A 22 11.23 -28.03 18.10
N LYS A 23 11.44 -27.22 17.04
CA LYS A 23 12.12 -25.93 17.15
C LYS A 23 11.32 -24.87 17.86
N ILE A 24 9.99 -24.79 17.64
CA ILE A 24 9.15 -23.81 18.31
C ILE A 24 9.01 -24.10 19.81
N VAL A 25 8.89 -25.37 20.22
CA VAL A 25 8.81 -25.76 21.63
C VAL A 25 10.12 -25.39 22.35
N GLU A 26 11.28 -25.80 21.78
CA GLU A 26 12.58 -25.44 22.31
C GLU A 26 12.73 -23.94 22.47
N TYR A 27 12.33 -23.19 21.44
CA TYR A 27 12.45 -21.74 21.41
C TYR A 27 11.59 -21.05 22.47
N LEU A 28 10.30 -21.40 22.56
CA LEU A 28 9.39 -20.77 23.52
C LEU A 28 9.73 -21.12 24.97
N LYS A 29 10.14 -22.37 25.25
CA LYS A 29 10.64 -22.77 26.58
C LYS A 29 11.88 -21.99 26.97
N SER A 30 12.82 -21.76 26.05
CA SER A 30 14.04 -20.98 26.33
C SER A 30 13.75 -19.51 26.63
N ARG A 31 12.57 -19.02 26.31
CA ARG A 31 12.11 -17.65 26.56
C ARG A 31 11.11 -17.56 27.72
N GLU A 32 10.87 -18.66 28.42
CA GLU A 32 9.94 -18.74 29.57
C GLU A 32 8.51 -18.27 29.21
N ILE A 33 8.07 -18.53 27.96
CA ILE A 33 6.74 -18.19 27.51
C ILE A 33 5.79 -19.36 27.84
N ASP A 34 4.65 -19.05 28.48
CA ASP A 34 3.57 -20.01 28.64
C ASP A 34 2.78 -20.10 27.33
N PHE A 35 2.61 -21.32 26.78
CA PHE A 35 2.09 -21.51 25.43
C PHE A 35 1.26 -22.78 25.24
N GLU A 36 0.41 -22.72 24.20
CA GLU A 36 -0.23 -23.86 23.54
C GLU A 36 0.08 -23.83 22.05
N ILE A 37 0.35 -24.97 21.43
CA ILE A 37 0.53 -25.09 19.98
C ILE A 37 -0.69 -25.82 19.42
N ILE A 38 -1.36 -25.20 18.47
CA ILE A 38 -2.58 -25.72 17.85
C ILE A 38 -2.35 -25.86 16.36
N VAL A 39 -2.18 -27.10 15.91
CA VAL A 39 -2.04 -27.44 14.49
C VAL A 39 -3.42 -27.77 13.96
N VAL A 40 -3.89 -27.05 12.97
CA VAL A 40 -5.20 -27.27 12.34
C VAL A 40 -5.00 -27.84 10.96
N GLU A 41 -5.26 -29.13 10.80
CA GLU A 41 -5.11 -29.86 9.57
C GLU A 41 -6.39 -29.89 8.74
N GLN A 42 -6.31 -29.39 7.50
CA GLN A 42 -7.41 -29.54 6.57
C GLN A 42 -7.41 -30.94 5.94
N ASP A 43 -8.43 -31.72 6.27
CA ASP A 43 -8.63 -33.11 5.83
C ASP A 43 -9.77 -33.22 4.83
N ASN A 44 -9.63 -32.62 3.65
CA ASN A 44 -10.51 -32.79 2.51
C ASN A 44 -9.83 -32.42 1.20
N ALA A 45 -10.50 -32.70 0.07
CA ALA A 45 -9.97 -32.47 -1.28
C ALA A 45 -10.18 -31.03 -1.80
N LYS A 46 -10.82 -30.13 -1.01
CA LYS A 46 -11.01 -28.74 -1.42
C LYS A 46 -9.68 -28.01 -1.49
N LEU A 47 -9.63 -26.86 -2.14
CA LEU A 47 -8.49 -25.96 -2.08
C LEU A 47 -8.18 -25.60 -0.63
N PHE A 48 -6.92 -25.31 -0.34
CA PHE A 48 -6.50 -24.96 1.02
C PHE A 48 -7.12 -23.64 1.45
N ASN A 49 -7.70 -23.56 2.64
CA ASN A 49 -8.28 -22.32 3.17
C ASN A 49 -7.56 -21.93 4.46
N ARG A 50 -6.45 -21.23 4.29
CA ARG A 50 -5.60 -20.79 5.39
C ARG A 50 -6.37 -19.95 6.42
N GLY A 51 -7.21 -19.02 5.97
CA GLY A 51 -7.98 -18.15 6.85
C GLY A 51 -8.94 -18.91 7.78
N MET A 52 -9.72 -19.86 7.23
CA MET A 52 -10.61 -20.70 8.04
C MET A 52 -9.85 -21.54 9.07
N LEU A 53 -8.73 -22.16 8.68
CA LEU A 53 -7.93 -22.96 9.59
C LEU A 53 -7.39 -22.14 10.76
N LEU A 54 -6.96 -20.89 10.48
CA LEU A 54 -6.51 -19.96 11.52
C LEU A 54 -7.63 -19.51 12.45
N ASN A 55 -8.85 -19.29 11.92
CA ASN A 55 -10.03 -18.99 12.71
C ASN A 55 -10.44 -20.17 13.63
N ILE A 56 -10.37 -21.41 13.12
CA ILE A 56 -10.62 -22.62 13.90
C ILE A 56 -9.61 -22.74 15.04
N GLY A 57 -8.31 -22.61 14.72
CA GLY A 57 -7.26 -22.67 15.72
C GLY A 57 -7.39 -21.58 16.79
N PHE A 58 -7.86 -20.39 16.41
CA PHE A 58 -8.14 -19.30 17.35
C PHE A 58 -9.22 -19.69 18.37
N LYS A 59 -10.34 -20.30 17.92
CA LYS A 59 -11.39 -20.77 18.86
C LYS A 59 -10.83 -21.75 19.87
N HIS A 60 -10.03 -22.72 19.42
CA HIS A 60 -9.41 -23.70 20.33
C HIS A 60 -8.36 -23.07 21.26
N ALA A 61 -7.59 -22.08 20.78
CA ALA A 61 -6.66 -21.33 21.64
C ALA A 61 -7.41 -20.61 22.78
N LYS A 62 -8.55 -20.04 22.48
CA LYS A 62 -9.42 -19.41 23.50
C LYS A 62 -9.94 -20.43 24.53
N GLU A 63 -10.37 -21.61 24.07
CA GLU A 63 -10.83 -22.70 24.95
C GLU A 63 -9.68 -23.21 25.87
N LYS A 64 -8.43 -23.21 25.40
CA LYS A 64 -7.23 -23.53 26.18
C LYS A 64 -6.75 -22.38 27.08
N GLY A 65 -7.48 -21.25 27.13
CA GLY A 65 -7.19 -20.10 28.00
C GLY A 65 -6.08 -19.18 27.50
N CYS A 66 -5.76 -19.19 26.19
CA CYS A 66 -4.83 -18.24 25.60
C CYS A 66 -5.46 -16.85 25.53
N ASP A 67 -4.73 -15.82 25.91
CA ASP A 67 -5.15 -14.43 25.86
C ASP A 67 -4.56 -13.62 24.69
N TYR A 68 -3.55 -14.20 24.03
CA TYR A 68 -3.04 -13.76 22.74
C TYR A 68 -2.62 -14.93 21.88
N VAL A 69 -2.56 -14.71 20.57
CA VAL A 69 -2.23 -15.75 19.59
C VAL A 69 -1.16 -15.28 18.63
N VAL A 70 -0.43 -16.24 18.06
CA VAL A 70 0.41 -16.03 16.88
C VAL A 70 -0.06 -16.98 15.78
N PHE A 71 -0.44 -16.42 14.64
CA PHE A 71 -0.72 -17.16 13.41
C PHE A 71 0.60 -17.42 12.72
N HIS A 72 0.94 -18.68 12.50
CA HIS A 72 2.30 -19.07 12.19
C HIS A 72 2.37 -20.07 11.02
N ASP A 73 3.09 -19.72 9.98
CA ASP A 73 3.33 -20.65 8.88
C ASP A 73 4.33 -21.75 9.32
N VAL A 74 4.04 -23.00 8.95
CA VAL A 74 4.80 -24.20 9.37
C VAL A 74 6.26 -24.23 8.89
N ASP A 75 6.59 -23.45 7.87
CA ASP A 75 7.90 -23.38 7.23
C ASP A 75 8.79 -22.23 7.72
N MET A 76 8.34 -21.47 8.70
CA MET A 76 9.10 -20.37 9.30
C MET A 76 9.60 -20.73 10.70
N LEU A 77 10.89 -21.07 10.82
CA LEU A 77 11.49 -21.41 12.11
C LEU A 77 12.06 -20.16 12.81
N PRO A 78 11.77 -19.93 14.11
CA PRO A 78 12.31 -18.77 14.81
C PRO A 78 13.82 -18.88 15.03
N ILE A 79 14.55 -17.79 14.74
CA ILE A 79 15.99 -17.65 15.06
C ILE A 79 16.18 -16.61 16.17
N ASP A 80 15.63 -15.39 15.99
CA ASP A 80 15.63 -14.33 17.00
C ASP A 80 14.33 -13.55 16.89
N VAL A 81 13.29 -14.03 17.57
CA VAL A 81 11.90 -13.53 17.49
C VAL A 81 11.38 -13.24 18.89
N ASP A 82 10.77 -12.08 19.07
CA ASP A 82 10.12 -11.75 20.33
C ASP A 82 8.61 -12.06 20.23
N TYR A 83 8.19 -13.18 20.88
CA TYR A 83 6.79 -13.62 20.98
C TYR A 83 6.07 -13.13 22.24
N SER A 84 6.66 -12.22 23.04
CA SER A 84 5.99 -11.73 24.24
C SER A 84 4.67 -11.03 23.91
N TYR A 85 3.77 -10.92 24.88
CA TYR A 85 2.46 -10.27 24.74
C TYR A 85 2.58 -8.86 24.16
N SER A 86 1.58 -8.48 23.37
CA SER A 86 1.36 -7.12 22.87
C SER A 86 -0.14 -6.81 22.96
N ASP A 87 -0.50 -5.58 23.28
CA ASP A 87 -1.87 -5.08 23.28
C ASP A 87 -2.36 -4.65 21.89
N VAL A 88 -1.48 -4.68 20.89
CA VAL A 88 -1.78 -4.37 19.49
C VAL A 88 -1.30 -5.49 18.57
N PRO A 89 -1.91 -5.68 17.38
CA PRO A 89 -1.41 -6.62 16.39
C PRO A 89 0.00 -6.30 15.94
N LEU A 90 0.84 -7.34 15.79
CA LEU A 90 2.22 -7.22 15.34
C LEU A 90 2.48 -8.12 14.14
N HIS A 91 3.20 -7.59 13.13
CA HIS A 91 3.79 -8.42 12.10
C HIS A 91 5.17 -8.89 12.55
N LEU A 92 5.37 -10.20 12.71
CA LEU A 92 6.63 -10.79 13.15
C LEU A 92 7.52 -11.25 11.98
N ALA A 93 6.94 -11.71 10.86
CA ALA A 93 7.69 -12.21 9.70
C ALA A 93 8.33 -11.10 8.86
N THR A 94 9.09 -10.19 9.49
CA THR A 94 9.70 -9.04 8.82
C THR A 94 11.07 -9.33 8.21
N ASN A 95 11.78 -10.32 8.72
CA ASN A 95 13.08 -10.75 8.21
C ASN A 95 13.19 -12.27 8.21
N PHE A 96 13.83 -12.81 7.18
CA PHE A 96 14.12 -14.25 7.13
C PHE A 96 15.41 -14.55 6.35
N VAL A 97 15.98 -15.73 6.61
CA VAL A 97 17.08 -16.33 5.87
C VAL A 97 16.60 -17.64 5.24
N THR A 98 17.16 -18.02 4.12
CA THR A 98 16.91 -19.32 3.49
C THR A 98 18.09 -20.28 3.72
N LEU A 99 17.87 -21.59 3.62
CA LEU A 99 18.94 -22.57 3.72
C LEU A 99 20.03 -22.40 2.65
N SER A 100 19.64 -21.94 1.47
CA SER A 100 20.53 -21.78 0.32
C SER A 100 21.26 -20.44 0.27
N SER A 101 20.84 -19.46 1.04
CA SER A 101 21.47 -18.13 1.07
C SER A 101 21.56 -17.63 2.51
N LYS A 102 22.77 -17.16 2.91
CA LYS A 102 22.95 -16.42 4.16
C LYS A 102 22.39 -14.99 4.09
N GLN A 103 21.70 -14.64 3.03
CA GLN A 103 21.23 -13.29 2.76
C GLN A 103 19.90 -13.06 3.49
N LYS A 104 19.89 -12.10 4.41
CA LYS A 104 18.65 -11.61 5.04
C LYS A 104 17.78 -10.96 3.97
N ARG A 105 16.54 -11.38 3.90
CA ARG A 105 15.55 -10.76 3.03
C ARG A 105 14.54 -10.01 3.89
N ILE A 106 14.40 -8.71 3.62
CA ILE A 106 13.38 -7.89 4.26
C ILE A 106 12.09 -8.08 3.46
N VAL A 107 11.02 -8.37 4.15
CA VAL A 107 9.69 -8.46 3.57
C VAL A 107 9.12 -7.05 3.37
N PHE A 108 8.30 -6.84 2.35
CA PHE A 108 7.73 -5.54 2.01
C PHE A 108 6.93 -4.93 3.16
N ASP A 109 6.98 -3.60 3.30
CA ASP A 109 6.38 -2.82 4.40
C ASP A 109 4.87 -3.08 4.63
N GLU A 110 4.14 -3.61 3.64
CA GLU A 110 2.72 -3.90 3.71
C GLU A 110 2.37 -5.39 3.68
N TYR A 111 3.37 -6.25 3.73
CA TYR A 111 3.14 -7.68 3.88
C TYR A 111 2.72 -7.99 5.32
N PHE A 112 1.59 -8.68 5.49
CA PHE A 112 1.03 -9.04 6.79
C PHE A 112 0.79 -10.55 6.91
N GLY A 113 1.52 -11.33 6.13
CA GLY A 113 1.49 -12.80 6.10
C GLY A 113 2.62 -13.44 6.89
N GLY A 114 2.73 -14.75 6.80
CA GLY A 114 3.76 -15.56 7.42
C GLY A 114 3.58 -15.75 8.92
N VAL A 115 3.97 -14.76 9.73
CA VAL A 115 3.82 -14.82 11.20
C VAL A 115 3.28 -13.50 11.73
N THR A 116 2.07 -13.54 12.32
CA THR A 116 1.40 -12.36 12.89
C THR A 116 0.89 -12.66 14.30
N LEU A 117 1.09 -11.72 15.23
CA LEU A 117 0.68 -11.83 16.62
C LEU A 117 -0.51 -10.91 16.91
N PHE A 118 -1.50 -11.42 17.61
CA PHE A 118 -2.72 -10.70 17.98
C PHE A 118 -3.11 -10.90 19.43
N PRO A 119 -3.51 -9.84 20.16
CA PRO A 119 -4.36 -9.99 21.34
C PRO A 119 -5.68 -10.64 20.93
N CYS A 120 -6.20 -11.60 21.71
CA CYS A 120 -7.44 -12.28 21.36
C CYS A 120 -8.61 -11.33 21.20
N ASN A 121 -8.76 -10.36 22.11
CA ASN A 121 -9.83 -9.36 22.06
C ASN A 121 -9.79 -8.45 20.81
N VAL A 122 -8.60 -8.24 20.24
CA VAL A 122 -8.44 -7.46 19.01
C VAL A 122 -8.81 -8.29 17.79
N PHE A 123 -8.38 -9.57 17.76
CA PHE A 123 -8.74 -10.48 16.69
C PHE A 123 -10.26 -10.73 16.61
N GLU A 124 -10.92 -10.87 17.76
CA GLU A 124 -12.41 -10.94 17.85
C GLU A 124 -13.08 -9.67 17.31
N LYS A 125 -12.57 -8.48 17.64
CA LYS A 125 -13.11 -7.20 17.17
C LYS A 125 -13.09 -7.02 15.66
N ILE A 126 -12.12 -7.63 14.96
CA ILE A 126 -12.04 -7.59 13.51
C ILE A 126 -12.70 -8.79 12.85
N ASP A 127 -13.38 -9.64 13.62
CA ASP A 127 -14.06 -10.87 13.18
C ASP A 127 -13.12 -11.90 12.53
N GLY A 128 -11.83 -11.87 12.90
CA GLY A 128 -10.81 -12.79 12.41
C GLY A 128 -10.45 -12.65 10.93
N TYR A 129 -10.02 -13.76 10.34
CA TYR A 129 -9.78 -13.86 8.90
C TYR A 129 -11.10 -14.06 8.13
N SER A 130 -11.12 -13.67 6.87
CA SER A 130 -12.18 -14.07 5.95
C SER A 130 -12.16 -15.60 5.72
N ASN A 131 -13.35 -16.21 5.68
CA ASN A 131 -13.52 -17.64 5.38
C ASN A 131 -13.60 -17.94 3.87
N LYS A 132 -13.53 -16.92 3.02
CA LYS A 132 -13.86 -17.00 1.59
C LYS A 132 -12.65 -17.14 0.67
N TYR A 133 -11.43 -17.08 1.18
CA TYR A 133 -10.21 -17.20 0.37
C TYR A 133 -9.76 -18.67 0.29
N TRP A 134 -9.94 -19.27 -0.88
CA TRP A 134 -9.57 -20.65 -1.19
C TRP A 134 -8.37 -20.70 -2.13
N GLY A 135 -7.42 -21.56 -1.86
CA GLY A 135 -6.17 -21.66 -2.59
C GLY A 135 -5.13 -20.71 -2.02
N TRP A 136 -4.53 -19.88 -2.86
CA TRP A 136 -3.43 -19.02 -2.43
C TRP A 136 -3.75 -17.53 -2.55
N GLY A 137 -3.43 -16.78 -1.48
CA GLY A 137 -3.30 -15.32 -1.48
C GLY A 137 -4.56 -14.54 -1.11
N TYR A 138 -4.33 -13.31 -0.69
CA TYR A 138 -5.29 -12.27 -0.30
C TYR A 138 -5.97 -12.42 1.07
N GLU A 139 -5.85 -13.51 1.78
CA GLU A 139 -6.39 -13.66 3.13
C GLU A 139 -5.65 -12.78 4.16
N ASP A 140 -4.35 -12.60 3.98
CA ASP A 140 -3.51 -11.74 4.81
C ASP A 140 -3.66 -10.25 4.46
N ASP A 141 -3.87 -9.92 3.19
CA ASP A 141 -4.24 -8.59 2.74
C ASP A 141 -5.61 -8.16 3.31
N ASP A 142 -6.60 -9.07 3.31
CA ASP A 142 -7.92 -8.85 3.91
C ASP A 142 -7.81 -8.63 5.42
N LEU A 143 -7.03 -9.46 6.11
CA LEU A 143 -6.78 -9.29 7.54
C LEU A 143 -6.17 -7.92 7.84
N LEU A 144 -5.18 -7.49 7.07
CA LEU A 144 -4.59 -6.17 7.21
C LEU A 144 -5.62 -5.05 6.96
N PHE A 145 -6.48 -5.22 5.97
CA PHE A 145 -7.55 -4.28 5.68
C PHE A 145 -8.55 -4.18 6.86
N ARG A 146 -8.99 -5.30 7.44
CA ARG A 146 -9.85 -5.34 8.64
C ARG A 146 -9.21 -4.62 9.84
N CYS A 147 -7.91 -4.83 10.05
CA CYS A 147 -7.16 -4.09 11.07
C CYS A 147 -7.18 -2.59 10.80
N LYS A 148 -6.91 -2.17 9.56
CA LYS A 148 -6.93 -0.76 9.17
C LYS A 148 -8.31 -0.12 9.35
N GLU A 149 -9.38 -0.79 8.95
CA GLU A 149 -10.75 -0.27 9.14
C GLU A 149 -11.10 -0.01 10.61
N LYS A 150 -10.76 -0.96 11.49
CA LYS A 150 -11.04 -0.78 12.92
C LYS A 150 -10.16 0.25 13.59
N PHE A 151 -8.87 0.30 13.24
CA PHE A 151 -7.91 1.19 13.88
C PHE A 151 -7.95 2.61 13.30
N ILE A 152 -8.27 2.80 12.01
CA ILE A 152 -8.47 4.13 11.41
C ILE A 152 -9.70 4.80 12.06
N LYS A 153 -10.79 4.08 12.29
CA LYS A 153 -11.95 4.62 13.05
C LYS A 153 -11.63 4.95 14.51
N LEU A 154 -10.62 4.31 15.11
CA LEU A 154 -10.12 4.65 16.44
C LEU A 154 -9.16 5.83 16.43
N ASP A 155 -8.41 6.02 15.35
CA ASP A 155 -7.49 7.15 15.15
C ASP A 155 -8.21 8.42 14.69
N GLU A 156 -9.39 8.36 14.07
CA GLU A 156 -10.27 9.52 13.91
C GLU A 156 -10.59 10.21 15.25
N ILE A 157 -10.54 9.46 16.36
CA ILE A 157 -10.68 10.00 17.72
C ILE A 157 -9.36 10.60 18.24
N LYS A 158 -8.21 10.21 17.70
CA LYS A 158 -6.87 10.72 18.06
C LYS A 158 -6.31 11.81 17.15
N ILE A 159 -7.00 12.16 16.07
CA ILE A 159 -6.68 13.37 15.29
C ILE A 159 -7.12 14.61 16.08
N LYS A 160 -6.52 14.80 17.24
CA LYS A 160 -6.79 15.95 18.12
C LYS A 160 -6.06 17.23 17.74
N ASN A 161 -5.25 17.21 16.68
CA ASN A 161 -4.57 18.41 16.17
C ASN A 161 -4.65 18.46 14.63
N ILE A 162 -5.85 18.40 14.07
CA ILE A 162 -6.06 18.87 12.71
C ILE A 162 -5.82 20.37 12.77
N ASN A 163 -4.79 20.83 12.06
CA ASN A 163 -4.66 22.25 11.79
C ASN A 163 -5.81 22.62 10.86
N LYS A 164 -6.91 23.12 11.44
CA LYS A 164 -8.15 23.47 10.74
C LYS A 164 -7.95 24.54 9.66
N ASP A 165 -6.76 25.14 9.62
CA ASP A 165 -6.41 26.20 8.68
C ASP A 165 -5.78 25.63 7.39
N LYS A 166 -5.73 24.31 7.19
CA LYS A 166 -5.17 23.68 6.00
C LYS A 166 -6.16 22.77 5.30
N LYS A 167 -6.20 22.89 3.98
CA LYS A 167 -7.08 22.13 3.09
C LYS A 167 -6.29 21.30 2.08
N ALA A 168 -6.93 20.25 1.61
CA ALA A 168 -6.49 19.48 0.46
C ALA A 168 -7.70 19.16 -0.43
N LEU A 169 -7.44 18.92 -1.71
CA LEU A 169 -8.43 18.35 -2.62
C LEU A 169 -8.34 16.81 -2.55
N GLU A 170 -9.46 16.19 -2.22
CA GLU A 170 -9.60 14.74 -2.26
C GLU A 170 -10.09 14.27 -3.63
N PHE A 171 -9.35 13.36 -4.23
CA PHE A 171 -9.64 12.71 -5.50
C PHE A 171 -10.14 11.29 -5.26
N ASN A 172 -11.29 10.96 -5.83
CA ASN A 172 -12.00 9.70 -5.56
C ASN A 172 -11.55 8.50 -6.42
N GLY A 173 -10.68 8.71 -7.41
CA GLY A 173 -10.23 7.66 -8.33
C GLY A 173 -11.23 7.24 -9.41
N ILE A 174 -12.33 7.97 -9.57
CA ILE A 174 -13.43 7.58 -10.47
C ILE A 174 -13.75 8.66 -11.50
N ASN A 175 -13.92 9.92 -11.06
CA ASN A 175 -14.38 11.01 -11.92
C ASN A 175 -13.96 12.39 -11.41
N SER A 176 -13.03 12.45 -10.46
CA SER A 176 -12.58 13.72 -9.87
C SER A 176 -11.28 14.22 -10.50
N TYR A 177 -11.24 15.51 -10.85
CA TYR A 177 -10.05 16.15 -11.41
C TYR A 177 -10.12 17.67 -11.29
N VAL A 178 -8.99 18.34 -11.52
CA VAL A 178 -8.91 19.78 -11.74
C VAL A 178 -8.47 20.04 -13.17
N LYS A 179 -9.19 20.92 -13.87
CA LYS A 179 -8.84 21.38 -15.22
C LYS A 179 -8.26 22.78 -15.13
N SER A 180 -7.04 22.97 -15.58
CA SER A 180 -6.41 24.29 -15.69
C SER A 180 -6.86 25.04 -16.95
N LYS A 181 -6.87 26.36 -16.90
CA LYS A 181 -6.97 27.21 -18.09
C LYS A 181 -5.63 27.38 -18.82
N ASN A 182 -4.52 27.13 -18.13
CA ASN A 182 -3.18 27.35 -18.66
C ASN A 182 -2.72 26.23 -19.59
N ILE A 183 -1.90 26.62 -20.54
CA ILE A 183 -1.23 25.73 -21.50
C ILE A 183 0.26 25.76 -21.20
N ILE A 184 0.87 24.58 -21.07
CA ILE A 184 2.31 24.44 -20.90
C ILE A 184 2.95 24.31 -22.28
N ASP A 185 3.91 25.21 -22.59
CA ASP A 185 4.64 25.19 -23.85
C ASP A 185 5.94 24.42 -23.72
N PHE A 186 6.07 23.34 -24.49
CA PHE A 186 7.27 22.51 -24.53
C PHE A 186 8.40 23.06 -25.44
N ASN A 187 8.19 24.21 -26.09
CA ASN A 187 9.25 24.90 -26.82
C ASN A 187 10.17 25.68 -25.88
N SER A 188 9.76 25.93 -24.67
CA SER A 188 10.50 26.64 -23.63
C SER A 188 10.88 25.72 -22.48
N SER A 189 11.96 26.05 -21.79
CA SER A 189 12.33 25.35 -20.55
C SER A 189 11.34 25.67 -19.43
N PHE A 190 11.04 24.66 -18.59
CA PHE A 190 10.09 24.84 -17.53
C PHE A 190 10.37 23.98 -16.30
N THR A 191 9.69 24.28 -15.22
CA THR A 191 9.65 23.45 -14.00
C THR A 191 8.21 23.27 -13.55
N ILE A 192 7.82 22.02 -13.23
CA ILE A 192 6.55 21.64 -12.64
C ILE A 192 6.80 21.10 -11.24
N PHE A 193 6.00 21.54 -10.28
CA PHE A 193 5.97 21.02 -8.92
C PHE A 193 4.56 20.52 -8.61
N VAL A 194 4.45 19.36 -7.97
CA VAL A 194 3.18 18.86 -7.42
C VAL A 194 3.44 18.20 -6.07
N SER A 195 2.60 18.54 -5.11
CA SER A 195 2.58 17.96 -3.77
C SER A 195 1.30 17.17 -3.59
N PHE A 196 1.44 15.88 -3.32
CA PHE A 196 0.31 14.98 -3.25
C PHE A 196 0.52 13.85 -2.24
N TYR A 197 -0.58 13.22 -1.88
CA TYR A 197 -0.65 12.11 -0.97
C TYR A 197 -1.51 11.00 -1.61
N PRO A 198 -0.91 9.91 -2.08
CA PRO A 198 -1.67 8.79 -2.61
C PRO A 198 -2.42 8.06 -1.50
N ASN A 199 -3.70 7.74 -1.71
CA ASN A 199 -4.47 6.95 -0.76
C ASN A 199 -4.18 5.45 -0.93
N PRO A 200 -3.64 4.77 0.07
CA PRO A 200 -3.12 3.41 -0.07
C PRO A 200 -4.16 2.30 0.04
N SER A 201 -5.32 2.58 0.59
CA SER A 201 -6.32 1.55 0.89
C SER A 201 -6.76 0.74 -0.34
N GLU A 202 -6.35 1.16 -1.53
CA GLU A 202 -6.74 0.55 -2.81
C GLU A 202 -5.57 0.17 -3.71
N PHE A 203 -4.34 0.35 -3.27
CA PHE A 203 -3.15 0.11 -4.12
C PHE A 203 -2.71 -1.33 -4.26
N ASN A 204 -3.12 -2.19 -3.33
CA ASN A 204 -2.56 -3.54 -3.28
C ASN A 204 -3.07 -4.47 -4.38
N HIS A 205 -4.14 -4.08 -5.10
CA HIS A 205 -4.92 -5.03 -5.90
C HIS A 205 -5.25 -4.55 -7.31
N LEU A 206 -4.55 -3.53 -7.78
CA LEU A 206 -4.77 -3.02 -9.13
C LEU A 206 -4.22 -3.98 -10.17
N LYS A 207 -4.97 -4.17 -11.24
CA LYS A 207 -4.47 -4.90 -12.41
C LYS A 207 -3.17 -4.24 -12.88
N GLN A 208 -2.26 -5.03 -13.42
CA GLN A 208 -1.00 -4.58 -14.02
C GLN A 208 -1.14 -3.42 -15.04
N SER A 209 -2.36 -3.15 -15.48
CA SER A 209 -2.72 -2.15 -16.48
C SER A 209 -3.35 -0.88 -15.88
N ASP A 210 -3.63 -0.85 -14.57
CA ASP A 210 -4.28 0.32 -13.99
C ASP A 210 -3.22 1.39 -13.67
N GLU A 211 -3.34 2.52 -14.36
CA GLU A 211 -2.54 3.72 -14.11
C GLU A 211 -3.40 4.75 -13.38
N TYR A 212 -2.82 5.42 -12.39
CA TYR A 212 -3.42 6.55 -11.69
C TYR A 212 -2.62 7.81 -11.99
N THR A 213 -3.27 8.79 -12.55
CA THR A 213 -2.58 9.99 -13.03
C THR A 213 -2.76 11.15 -12.07
N VAL A 214 -1.66 11.58 -11.45
CA VAL A 214 -1.62 12.74 -10.55
C VAL A 214 -1.67 14.04 -11.33
N PHE A 215 -0.96 14.12 -12.45
CA PHE A 215 -0.86 15.27 -13.32
C PHE A 215 -0.73 14.84 -14.76
N SER A 216 -1.36 15.53 -15.70
CA SER A 216 -1.21 15.26 -17.13
C SER A 216 -1.34 16.49 -18.02
N ILE A 217 -0.69 16.39 -19.18
CA ILE A 217 -0.87 17.28 -20.33
C ILE A 217 -1.23 16.36 -21.52
N PRO A 218 -2.51 16.09 -21.74
CA PRO A 218 -2.96 15.09 -22.72
C PRO A 218 -2.46 15.35 -24.14
N GLY A 219 -2.34 16.64 -24.53
CA GLY A 219 -1.87 17.01 -25.86
C GLY A 219 -0.41 16.61 -26.16
N TYR A 220 0.38 16.30 -25.15
CA TYR A 220 1.77 15.89 -25.27
C TYR A 220 2.04 14.47 -24.78
N ASP A 221 1.01 13.72 -24.43
CA ASP A 221 1.14 12.40 -23.79
C ASP A 221 2.08 12.42 -22.57
N PHE A 222 2.09 13.52 -21.83
CA PHE A 222 2.93 13.76 -20.67
C PHE A 222 2.14 13.54 -19.39
N ALA A 223 2.65 12.74 -18.48
CA ALA A 223 1.98 12.47 -17.22
C ALA A 223 2.92 12.15 -16.06
N ILE A 224 2.50 12.53 -14.85
CA ILE A 224 2.97 11.93 -13.60
C ILE A 224 1.92 10.91 -13.22
N ALA A 225 2.23 9.64 -13.42
CA ALA A 225 1.31 8.55 -13.14
C ALA A 225 2.01 7.47 -12.32
N TYR A 226 1.24 6.66 -11.63
CA TYR A 226 1.74 5.47 -10.97
C TYR A 226 0.94 4.25 -11.42
N THR A 227 1.64 3.11 -11.45
CA THR A 227 1.05 1.81 -11.79
C THR A 227 0.91 0.95 -10.55
N SER A 228 0.15 -0.14 -10.66
CA SER A 228 -0.07 -1.14 -9.61
C SER A 228 1.20 -1.75 -9.00
N PHE A 229 2.35 -1.60 -9.63
CA PHE A 229 3.64 -2.08 -9.12
C PHE A 229 4.31 -1.16 -8.09
N ARG A 230 3.60 -0.17 -7.53
CA ARG A 230 4.12 0.77 -6.53
C ARG A 230 5.25 1.67 -7.06
N ARG A 231 5.34 1.82 -8.37
CA ARG A 231 6.31 2.71 -9.01
C ARG A 231 5.56 3.87 -9.63
N TYR A 232 5.88 5.07 -9.18
CA TYR A 232 5.44 6.25 -9.90
C TYR A 232 6.34 6.43 -11.09
N ASN A 233 5.72 6.51 -12.23
CA ASN A 233 6.41 6.76 -13.45
C ASN A 233 6.16 8.21 -13.84
N PHE A 234 7.23 8.94 -14.07
CA PHE A 234 7.17 10.05 -14.98
C PHE A 234 7.16 9.45 -16.39
N CYS A 235 6.17 9.77 -17.17
CA CYS A 235 6.02 9.28 -18.54
C CYS A 235 5.89 10.45 -19.49
N ALA A 236 6.68 10.46 -20.52
CA ALA A 236 6.51 11.30 -21.71
C ALA A 236 6.75 10.43 -22.94
N PHE A 237 6.14 10.79 -24.07
CA PHE A 237 6.32 10.05 -25.31
C PHE A 237 7.02 10.92 -26.34
N ASP A 238 7.95 10.32 -27.08
CA ASP A 238 8.54 10.94 -28.26
C ASP A 238 7.65 10.78 -29.50
N ASN A 239 8.08 11.36 -30.64
CA ASN A 239 7.35 11.28 -31.92
C ASN A 239 7.17 9.86 -32.43
N ASP A 240 8.11 8.99 -32.12
CA ASP A 240 8.11 7.59 -32.55
C ASP A 240 7.31 6.71 -31.57
N LYS A 241 6.59 7.33 -30.63
CA LYS A 241 5.82 6.70 -29.54
C LYS A 241 6.66 5.87 -28.57
N ASN A 242 7.96 6.12 -28.50
CA ASN A 242 8.79 5.52 -27.48
C ASN A 242 8.46 6.19 -26.14
N ALA A 243 8.15 5.37 -25.16
CA ALA A 243 7.87 5.86 -23.81
C ALA A 243 9.17 6.07 -23.05
N LEU A 244 9.26 7.18 -22.36
CA LEU A 244 10.37 7.54 -21.52
C LEU A 244 9.91 7.58 -20.07
N TYR A 245 10.63 6.86 -19.29
CA TYR A 245 10.28 6.63 -17.90
C TYR A 245 11.41 7.08 -16.99
N VAL A 246 11.05 7.81 -15.94
CA VAL A 246 11.88 7.90 -14.75
C VAL A 246 11.10 7.25 -13.61
N ASN A 247 11.59 6.12 -13.14
CA ASN A 247 10.96 5.39 -12.06
C ASN A 247 11.29 6.04 -10.71
N SER A 248 10.28 6.26 -9.89
CA SER A 248 10.44 6.71 -8.51
C SER A 248 9.89 5.66 -7.54
N ASN A 249 10.48 5.56 -6.36
CA ASN A 249 9.96 4.72 -5.28
C ASN A 249 9.06 5.55 -4.36
N ILE A 250 7.94 6.05 -4.88
CA ILE A 250 6.99 6.79 -4.08
C ILE A 250 6.24 5.79 -3.21
N LYS A 251 6.26 6.05 -1.91
CA LYS A 251 5.58 5.19 -0.94
C LYS A 251 4.13 5.61 -0.82
N PRO A 252 3.17 4.68 -0.95
CA PRO A 252 1.78 4.96 -0.59
C PRO A 252 1.73 5.48 0.85
N ASN A 253 0.77 6.34 1.19
CA ASN A 253 0.63 6.96 2.51
C ASN A 253 1.74 7.92 2.96
N TYR A 254 2.51 8.45 2.03
CA TYR A 254 3.42 9.53 2.34
C TYR A 254 3.15 10.71 1.44
N LYS A 255 3.13 11.89 2.03
CA LYS A 255 3.24 13.12 1.25
C LYS A 255 4.49 13.03 0.41
N THR A 256 4.32 13.29 -0.86
CA THR A 256 5.39 13.27 -1.84
C THR A 256 5.38 14.56 -2.62
N ASN A 257 6.54 15.17 -2.75
CA ASN A 257 6.76 16.32 -3.60
C ASN A 257 7.53 15.85 -4.83
N ILE A 258 6.92 15.97 -6.01
CA ILE A 258 7.60 15.72 -7.28
C ILE A 258 7.90 17.06 -7.94
N VAL A 259 9.13 17.22 -8.39
CA VAL A 259 9.55 18.32 -9.26
C VAL A 259 10.10 17.75 -10.56
N ILE A 260 9.61 18.27 -11.66
CA ILE A 260 10.08 17.92 -13.01
C ILE A 260 10.60 19.19 -13.65
N THR A 261 11.83 19.14 -14.14
CA THR A 261 12.40 20.20 -14.99
C THR A 261 12.55 19.70 -16.41
N PHE A 262 12.23 20.54 -17.36
CA PHE A 262 12.49 20.30 -18.78
C PHE A 262 13.43 21.37 -19.31
N ASP A 263 14.58 20.95 -19.83
CA ASP A 263 15.52 21.81 -20.54
C ASP A 263 15.22 21.76 -22.03
N SER A 264 14.77 22.87 -22.59
CA SER A 264 14.40 22.96 -24.01
C SER A 264 15.62 22.94 -24.94
N THR A 265 16.82 23.23 -24.44
CA THR A 265 18.07 23.21 -25.20
C THR A 265 18.55 21.77 -25.38
N ASP A 266 18.71 21.07 -24.29
CA ASP A 266 19.23 19.70 -24.29
C ASP A 266 18.12 18.66 -24.51
N LYS A 267 16.84 19.07 -24.42
CA LYS A 267 15.66 18.20 -24.52
C LYS A 267 15.63 17.11 -23.44
N ILE A 268 16.07 17.44 -22.25
CA ILE A 268 16.18 16.52 -21.13
C ILE A 268 15.15 16.87 -20.06
N PHE A 269 14.43 15.85 -19.58
CA PHE A 269 13.65 15.91 -18.33
C PHE A 269 14.49 15.41 -17.17
N LYS A 270 14.46 16.16 -16.06
CA LYS A 270 15.01 15.70 -14.78
C LYS A 270 13.90 15.64 -13.76
N VAL A 271 13.89 14.57 -12.97
CA VAL A 271 12.88 14.33 -11.97
C VAL A 271 13.51 14.31 -10.58
N TYR A 272 12.87 15.01 -9.66
CA TYR A 272 13.27 15.11 -8.26
C TYR A 272 12.10 14.69 -7.37
N GLN A 273 12.40 13.93 -6.34
CA GLN A 273 11.45 13.53 -5.30
C GLN A 273 11.92 14.07 -3.95
N ASP A 274 11.07 14.83 -3.27
CA ASP A 274 11.36 15.45 -1.96
C ASP A 274 12.70 16.21 -1.95
N GLY A 275 12.95 16.93 -3.07
CA GLY A 275 14.15 17.71 -3.30
C GLY A 275 15.42 16.93 -3.66
N LYS A 276 15.32 15.61 -3.85
CA LYS A 276 16.43 14.74 -4.27
C LYS A 276 16.27 14.35 -5.73
N PHE A 277 17.34 14.45 -6.49
CA PHE A 277 17.39 13.93 -7.86
C PHE A 277 17.19 12.42 -7.88
N ILE A 278 16.26 11.93 -8.73
CA ILE A 278 15.94 10.51 -8.86
C ILE A 278 16.21 9.95 -10.24
N GLY A 279 16.33 10.77 -11.25
CA GLY A 279 16.67 10.34 -12.61
C GLY A 279 16.39 11.40 -13.65
N GLU A 280 16.86 11.11 -14.85
CA GLU A 280 16.63 11.92 -16.04
C GLU A 280 16.32 11.03 -17.24
N THR A 281 15.72 11.62 -18.27
CA THR A 281 15.47 10.97 -19.54
C THR A 281 16.65 11.17 -20.45
N GLU A 282 16.86 10.26 -21.42
CA GLU A 282 17.76 10.52 -22.53
C GLU A 282 17.21 11.69 -23.39
N SER A 283 18.12 12.39 -24.10
CA SER A 283 17.74 13.58 -24.84
C SER A 283 16.75 13.29 -25.97
N TYR A 284 15.77 14.16 -26.09
CA TYR A 284 14.71 14.10 -27.08
C TYR A 284 15.04 14.84 -28.37
N LYS A 285 14.68 14.21 -29.50
CA LYS A 285 14.73 14.95 -30.76
C LYS A 285 13.47 15.78 -31.02
N ARG A 286 12.32 15.42 -30.52
CA ARG A 286 11.07 16.20 -30.61
C ARG A 286 9.98 15.66 -29.69
N LEU A 287 9.39 16.50 -28.85
CA LEU A 287 8.04 16.29 -28.30
C LEU A 287 7.04 16.82 -29.32
N TYR A 288 6.13 15.98 -29.78
CA TYR A 288 5.12 16.42 -30.75
C TYR A 288 3.79 16.65 -30.02
N PRO A 289 3.21 17.86 -30.09
CA PRO A 289 1.88 18.05 -29.58
C PRO A 289 0.88 17.27 -30.44
N TYR A 290 0.14 16.38 -29.83
CA TYR A 290 -0.99 15.71 -30.47
C TYR A 290 -2.12 16.70 -30.78
N LYS A 291 -2.26 17.75 -29.95
CA LYS A 291 -3.04 18.96 -30.18
C LYS A 291 -2.24 20.18 -29.78
N LYS A 292 -2.27 21.23 -30.61
CA LYS A 292 -1.53 22.48 -30.37
C LYS A 292 -1.96 23.25 -29.10
N GLU A 293 -3.11 22.94 -28.56
CA GLU A 293 -3.68 23.60 -27.37
C GLU A 293 -4.18 22.49 -26.41
N SER A 294 -3.49 22.29 -25.34
CA SER A 294 -3.88 21.31 -24.32
C SER A 294 -3.76 21.93 -22.93
N ASN A 295 -4.88 22.05 -22.25
CA ASN A 295 -4.88 22.32 -20.83
C ASN A 295 -4.10 21.24 -20.09
N PHE A 296 -3.58 21.54 -18.93
CA PHE A 296 -3.13 20.51 -18.03
C PHE A 296 -4.22 20.13 -17.03
N TYR A 297 -4.10 18.95 -16.47
CA TYR A 297 -5.07 18.41 -15.52
C TYR A 297 -4.34 17.86 -14.27
N LEU A 298 -4.98 18.04 -13.10
CA LEU A 298 -4.61 17.33 -11.88
C LEU A 298 -5.63 16.21 -11.66
N GLY A 299 -5.14 15.02 -11.33
CA GLY A 299 -5.99 13.91 -10.93
C GLY A 299 -6.61 13.09 -12.06
N VAL A 300 -6.26 13.35 -13.31
CA VAL A 300 -6.76 12.55 -14.44
C VAL A 300 -5.75 12.50 -15.59
N GLY A 301 -5.67 11.33 -16.25
CA GLY A 301 -4.93 11.13 -17.50
C GLY A 301 -5.85 11.08 -18.70
N LYS A 302 -5.51 11.82 -19.76
CA LYS A 302 -6.17 11.75 -21.08
C LYS A 302 -7.71 11.84 -21.06
N PRO A 303 -8.30 12.88 -20.40
CA PRO A 303 -9.75 12.98 -20.29
C PRO A 303 -10.48 13.16 -21.64
N ASP A 304 -9.74 13.53 -22.69
CA ASP A 304 -10.28 13.84 -24.03
C ASP A 304 -10.30 12.62 -24.98
N ARG A 305 -9.90 11.43 -24.53
CA ARG A 305 -9.87 10.23 -25.34
C ARG A 305 -11.05 9.31 -25.03
N GLU A 306 -11.52 8.55 -26.01
CA GLU A 306 -12.57 7.51 -25.86
C GLU A 306 -12.18 6.36 -24.93
N ILE A 307 -10.94 6.31 -24.46
CA ILE A 307 -10.43 5.34 -23.49
C ILE A 307 -10.82 5.81 -22.09
N ILE A 308 -11.22 4.89 -21.22
CA ILE A 308 -11.54 5.17 -19.81
C ILE A 308 -10.37 5.95 -19.19
N PRO A 309 -10.60 7.19 -18.73
CA PRO A 309 -9.54 8.02 -18.15
C PRO A 309 -8.97 7.38 -16.88
N ASN A 310 -7.67 7.57 -16.67
CA ASN A 310 -7.00 7.11 -15.47
C ASN A 310 -7.10 8.18 -14.38
N TYR A 311 -8.00 8.00 -13.43
CA TYR A 311 -8.22 8.95 -12.35
C TYR A 311 -7.31 8.69 -11.14
N PHE A 312 -6.82 9.76 -10.53
CA PHE A 312 -6.06 9.72 -9.30
C PHE A 312 -6.97 9.44 -8.09
N LYS A 313 -6.47 8.65 -7.14
CA LYS A 313 -7.09 8.51 -5.83
C LYS A 313 -6.10 8.93 -4.75
N GLY A 314 -6.50 9.90 -3.96
CA GLY A 314 -5.66 10.49 -2.92
C GLY A 314 -5.92 11.97 -2.75
N PHE A 315 -4.93 12.69 -2.27
CA PHE A 315 -5.04 14.12 -1.98
C PHE A 315 -3.98 14.92 -2.72
N ILE A 316 -4.32 16.10 -3.21
CA ILE A 316 -3.37 17.09 -3.73
C ILE A 316 -3.56 18.38 -2.95
N ASP A 317 -2.50 18.92 -2.39
CA ASP A 317 -2.53 20.17 -1.63
C ASP A 317 -1.94 21.34 -2.39
N SER A 318 -0.98 21.14 -3.28
CA SER A 318 -0.36 22.21 -4.03
C SER A 318 0.22 21.80 -5.37
N PHE A 319 0.24 22.73 -6.31
CA PHE A 319 0.80 22.61 -7.64
C PHE A 319 1.44 23.94 -8.06
N ALA A 320 2.58 23.88 -8.76
CA ALA A 320 3.18 25.07 -9.37
C ALA A 320 3.76 24.78 -10.76
N TYR A 321 3.65 25.75 -11.64
CA TYR A 321 4.28 25.77 -12.96
C TYR A 321 5.12 27.05 -13.13
N TYR A 322 6.36 26.86 -13.47
CA TYR A 322 7.35 27.91 -13.78
C TYR A 322 7.79 27.76 -15.23
N ASP A 323 7.86 28.84 -15.97
CA ASP A 323 8.42 28.87 -17.34
C ASP A 323 9.95 29.02 -17.38
N THR A 324 10.59 28.60 -16.30
CA THR A 324 12.05 28.63 -16.12
C THR A 324 12.53 27.35 -15.46
N LEU A 325 13.83 27.05 -15.64
CA LEU A 325 14.50 25.99 -14.90
C LEU A 325 14.85 26.47 -13.50
N LEU A 326 14.30 25.81 -12.50
CA LEU A 326 14.73 26.01 -11.12
C LEU A 326 16.09 25.31 -10.87
N SER A 327 16.95 25.99 -10.13
CA SER A 327 18.21 25.39 -9.65
C SER A 327 17.95 24.28 -8.63
N VAL A 328 18.92 23.38 -8.44
CA VAL A 328 18.84 22.31 -7.44
C VAL A 328 18.61 22.85 -6.01
N LYS A 329 19.13 24.06 -5.72
CA LYS A 329 18.91 24.73 -4.43
C LYS A 329 17.43 25.10 -4.28
N GLU A 330 16.87 25.75 -5.28
CA GLU A 330 15.47 26.14 -5.32
C GLU A 330 14.53 24.92 -5.25
N ILE A 331 14.85 23.87 -6.00
CA ILE A 331 14.09 22.60 -5.96
C ILE A 331 14.09 22.00 -4.54
N LYS A 332 15.24 22.01 -3.85
CA LYS A 332 15.31 21.55 -2.46
C LYS A 332 14.48 22.40 -1.51
N GLU A 333 14.45 23.71 -1.73
CA GLU A 333 13.69 24.63 -0.87
C GLU A 333 12.19 24.48 -1.11
N ILE A 334 11.71 24.50 -2.35
CA ILE A 334 10.27 24.34 -2.64
C ILE A 334 9.72 23.01 -2.15
N SER A 335 10.55 21.95 -2.17
CA SER A 335 10.17 20.64 -1.67
C SER A 335 10.09 20.55 -0.14
N LYS A 336 10.62 21.54 0.58
CA LYS A 336 10.68 21.53 2.05
C LYS A 336 9.73 22.53 2.70
N THR A 337 9.40 23.62 1.99
CA THR A 337 8.68 24.73 2.60
C THR A 337 7.18 24.58 2.45
N LYS A 338 6.45 25.04 3.49
CA LYS A 338 5.00 25.22 3.45
C LYS A 338 4.60 26.65 3.07
N LYS A 339 5.57 27.49 2.67
CA LYS A 339 5.33 28.87 2.27
C LYS A 339 4.97 28.93 0.80
N LEU A 340 4.19 29.94 0.43
CA LEU A 340 3.94 30.30 -0.96
C LEU A 340 5.28 30.42 -1.70
N LEU A 341 5.47 29.66 -2.75
CA LEU A 341 6.75 29.61 -3.46
C LEU A 341 7.11 30.97 -4.07
N LYS A 342 6.10 31.82 -4.40
CA LYS A 342 6.31 33.20 -4.87
C LYS A 342 7.00 34.10 -3.83
N ASP A 343 6.82 33.81 -2.55
CA ASP A 343 7.40 34.61 -1.47
C ASP A 343 8.88 34.27 -1.20
N LEU A 344 9.35 33.18 -1.76
CA LEU A 344 10.73 32.70 -1.59
C LEU A 344 11.67 33.24 -2.65
N TYR A 345 11.16 33.61 -3.84
CA TYR A 345 12.00 33.97 -4.98
C TYR A 345 11.39 35.12 -5.78
N SER A 346 11.89 36.32 -5.55
CA SER A 346 11.64 37.48 -6.42
C SER A 346 12.40 37.30 -7.74
N GLY A 347 11.69 37.23 -8.86
CA GLY A 347 12.30 37.19 -10.19
C GLY A 347 12.19 35.87 -10.94
N ILE A 348 11.63 34.83 -10.33
CA ILE A 348 11.30 33.58 -11.04
C ILE A 348 9.91 33.73 -11.68
N SER A 349 9.80 33.38 -12.96
CA SER A 349 8.54 33.50 -13.69
C SER A 349 7.60 32.33 -13.30
N LEU A 350 6.82 32.53 -12.26
CA LEU A 350 5.75 31.64 -11.83
C LEU A 350 4.49 31.90 -12.70
N LYS A 351 4.01 30.88 -13.40
CA LYS A 351 2.88 30.96 -14.33
C LYS A 351 1.57 30.45 -13.75
N THR A 352 1.64 29.50 -12.85
CA THR A 352 0.47 28.99 -12.14
C THR A 352 0.89 28.51 -10.77
N TYR A 353 0.12 28.87 -9.76
CA TYR A 353 0.30 28.33 -8.41
C TYR A 353 -1.06 28.04 -7.78
N TYR A 354 -1.30 26.79 -7.47
CA TYR A 354 -2.48 26.34 -6.75
C TYR A 354 -2.10 25.91 -5.34
N ASP A 355 -2.89 26.37 -4.37
CA ASP A 355 -2.88 25.94 -2.99
C ASP A 355 -4.34 25.65 -2.58
N ALA A 356 -4.62 24.45 -2.09
CA ALA A 356 -5.96 24.02 -1.74
C ALA A 356 -6.63 24.87 -0.64
N ASN A 357 -5.87 25.72 0.05
CA ASN A 357 -6.45 26.69 0.99
C ASN A 357 -7.21 27.85 0.27
N HIS A 358 -7.00 28.04 -1.02
CA HIS A 358 -7.58 29.15 -1.79
C HIS A 358 -8.56 28.63 -2.84
N ILE A 359 -9.72 28.17 -2.35
CA ILE A 359 -10.82 27.67 -3.18
C ILE A 359 -12.04 28.55 -2.97
N GLU A 360 -12.63 29.03 -4.07
CA GLU A 360 -13.86 29.80 -4.09
C GLU A 360 -14.83 29.21 -5.13
N ASN A 361 -16.04 28.87 -4.73
CA ASN A 361 -17.08 28.35 -5.63
C ASN A 361 -16.65 27.20 -6.54
N TYR A 362 -15.93 26.22 -5.99
CA TYR A 362 -15.31 25.10 -6.73
C TYR A 362 -14.28 25.53 -7.78
N ILE A 363 -13.71 26.71 -7.63
CA ILE A 363 -12.58 27.21 -8.41
C ILE A 363 -11.35 27.24 -7.51
N LEU A 364 -10.32 26.53 -7.93
CA LEU A 364 -8.98 26.55 -7.31
C LEU A 364 -8.25 27.80 -7.83
N LYS A 365 -8.04 28.79 -6.96
CA LYS A 365 -7.49 30.07 -7.34
C LYS A 365 -6.03 30.00 -7.73
N ASP A 366 -5.69 30.64 -8.84
CA ASP A 366 -4.32 30.86 -9.24
C ASP A 366 -3.69 32.01 -8.44
N LEU A 367 -2.69 31.69 -7.66
CA LEU A 367 -1.99 32.66 -6.82
C LEU A 367 -0.72 33.23 -7.48
N SER A 368 -0.50 32.93 -8.76
CA SER A 368 0.62 33.45 -9.54
C SER A 368 0.36 34.84 -10.14
N GLU A 369 -0.87 35.34 -10.05
CA GLU A 369 -1.34 36.62 -10.66
C GLU A 369 -1.50 36.57 -12.20
N ASN A 370 -1.60 35.35 -12.78
CA ASN A 370 -1.81 35.17 -14.23
C ASN A 370 -3.23 34.72 -14.59
N ASP A 371 -4.19 34.74 -13.65
CA ASP A 371 -5.61 34.37 -13.84
C ASP A 371 -5.82 32.93 -14.39
N ASN A 372 -4.92 32.02 -14.09
CA ASN A 372 -4.96 30.61 -14.53
C ASN A 372 -5.74 29.73 -13.58
N ASP A 373 -6.88 30.19 -13.10
CA ASP A 373 -7.73 29.44 -12.17
C ASP A 373 -8.02 28.01 -12.65
N GLY A 374 -8.09 27.06 -11.72
CA GLY A 374 -8.43 25.66 -11.96
C GLY A 374 -9.89 25.35 -11.66
N GLU A 375 -10.61 24.76 -12.61
CA GLU A 375 -11.97 24.25 -12.42
C GLU A 375 -11.92 22.91 -11.69
N ILE A 376 -12.58 22.81 -10.52
CA ILE A 376 -12.64 21.60 -9.70
C ILE A 376 -13.86 20.77 -10.10
N ILE A 377 -13.67 19.54 -10.53
CA ILE A 377 -14.72 18.63 -10.93
C ILE A 377 -14.68 17.38 -10.02
N GLY A 378 -15.74 17.13 -9.29
CA GLY A 378 -15.96 15.93 -8.50
C GLY A 378 -14.99 15.70 -7.32
N CYS A 379 -14.11 16.65 -7.00
CA CYS A 379 -13.24 16.57 -5.83
C CYS A 379 -13.98 17.04 -4.57
N ALA A 380 -13.69 16.39 -3.43
CA ALA A 380 -14.05 16.91 -2.13
C ALA A 380 -12.97 17.88 -1.62
N ILE A 381 -13.40 18.90 -0.85
CA ILE A 381 -12.48 19.80 -0.15
C ILE A 381 -12.45 19.31 1.30
N VAL A 382 -11.28 18.93 1.78
CA VAL A 382 -11.11 18.37 3.12
C VAL A 382 -10.21 19.25 3.98
N ASP A 383 -10.62 19.47 5.23
CA ASP A 383 -9.82 20.17 6.22
C ASP A 383 -8.76 19.22 6.78
N MET A 384 -7.58 19.24 6.15
CA MET A 384 -6.55 18.28 6.49
C MET A 384 -5.15 18.82 6.17
N GLU A 385 -4.22 18.64 7.11
CA GLU A 385 -2.80 18.79 6.83
C GLU A 385 -2.23 17.45 6.38
N ILE A 386 -1.84 17.35 5.10
CA ILE A 386 -1.32 16.10 4.52
C ILE A 386 -0.09 15.57 5.29
N ASP A 387 0.72 16.43 5.88
CA ASP A 387 1.92 16.05 6.66
C ASP A 387 1.61 15.27 7.95
N ASN A 388 0.40 15.42 8.50
CA ASN A 388 -0.02 14.82 9.77
C ASN A 388 -0.72 13.46 9.59
N TYR A 389 -0.85 13.00 8.38
CA TYR A 389 -1.28 11.63 8.13
C TYR A 389 -0.15 10.69 8.55
N THR A 390 -0.07 10.45 9.84
CA THR A 390 0.83 9.42 10.36
C THR A 390 0.36 8.09 9.81
N LYS A 391 1.15 7.54 8.90
CA LYS A 391 1.02 6.17 8.45
C LYS A 391 0.78 5.32 9.70
N MET A 392 -0.31 4.57 9.74
CA MET A 392 -0.40 3.46 10.64
C MET A 392 0.69 2.48 10.24
N LYS A 393 1.87 2.63 10.84
CA LYS A 393 2.92 1.62 10.69
C LYS A 393 2.34 0.36 11.29
N ILE A 394 2.29 -0.72 10.50
CA ILE A 394 2.05 -2.03 11.08
C ILE A 394 3.09 -2.19 12.18
N PRO A 395 2.68 -2.31 13.44
CA PRO A 395 3.63 -2.46 14.50
C PRO A 395 4.46 -3.73 14.26
N TYR A 396 5.76 -3.64 14.38
CA TYR A 396 6.68 -4.76 14.24
C TYR A 396 7.70 -4.75 15.36
N ARG A 397 8.30 -5.89 15.65
CA ARG A 397 9.38 -6.01 16.63
C ARG A 397 10.74 -5.98 15.95
N LYS A 398 11.71 -5.33 16.58
CA LYS A 398 13.10 -5.27 16.06
C LYS A 398 13.75 -6.65 15.97
N LYS A 399 13.41 -7.54 16.91
CA LYS A 399 13.85 -8.95 16.91
C LYS A 399 12.80 -9.81 16.22
N SER A 400 13.00 -10.07 14.95
CA SER A 400 12.06 -10.78 14.08
C SER A 400 12.82 -11.43 12.94
N LEU A 401 13.63 -12.45 13.27
CA LEU A 401 14.41 -13.21 12.30
C LEU A 401 13.97 -14.67 12.31
N PHE A 402 13.59 -15.14 11.13
CA PHE A 402 13.18 -16.52 10.89
C PHE A 402 14.11 -17.24 9.90
N GLN A 403 14.17 -18.56 9.99
CA GLN A 403 14.68 -19.42 8.95
C GLN A 403 13.50 -19.93 8.13
N LEU A 404 13.47 -19.63 6.83
CA LEU A 404 12.47 -20.17 5.90
C LEU A 404 12.93 -21.52 5.40
N LEU A 405 12.12 -22.56 5.62
CA LEU A 405 12.35 -23.90 5.12
C LEU A 405 12.05 -23.97 3.61
N PRO A 406 12.76 -24.85 2.87
CA PRO A 406 12.47 -25.05 1.46
C PRO A 406 11.09 -25.69 1.28
N HIS A 407 10.40 -25.26 0.25
CA HIS A 407 9.21 -25.92 -0.27
C HIS A 407 9.64 -26.95 -1.30
N GLU A 408 9.47 -28.23 -1.03
CA GLU A 408 9.88 -29.30 -1.94
C GLU A 408 9.02 -29.38 -3.20
N GLU A 409 7.76 -28.99 -3.13
CA GLU A 409 6.90 -29.01 -4.29
C GLU A 409 6.96 -27.69 -5.07
N ASN A 410 7.79 -27.71 -6.12
CA ASN A 410 7.75 -26.74 -7.20
C ASN A 410 7.66 -25.30 -6.72
N GLY A 411 8.67 -24.97 -6.04
CA GLY A 411 9.13 -23.65 -5.78
C GLY A 411 8.09 -22.60 -5.67
N PHE A 412 8.05 -22.03 -4.56
CA PHE A 412 7.51 -20.73 -4.30
C PHE A 412 7.81 -19.70 -5.42
N LEU A 413 8.55 -20.08 -6.43
CA LEU A 413 8.98 -19.29 -7.59
C LEU A 413 8.58 -19.90 -8.94
N GLY A 414 7.82 -20.98 -8.99
CA GLY A 414 7.34 -21.55 -10.24
C GLY A 414 6.07 -20.88 -10.74
N ASN A 415 5.90 -20.80 -12.05
CA ASN A 415 4.75 -20.21 -12.75
C ASN A 415 3.36 -20.75 -12.40
N LYS A 416 3.23 -21.72 -11.49
CA LYS A 416 1.96 -22.27 -10.98
C LYS A 416 1.18 -21.35 -10.04
N TRP A 417 1.76 -20.25 -9.59
CA TRP A 417 1.10 -19.20 -8.81
C TRP A 417 -0.03 -18.49 -9.54
N LYS A 418 -0.07 -18.60 -10.84
CA LYS A 418 -1.11 -18.03 -11.70
C LYS A 418 -2.28 -18.99 -11.85
N ASP A 419 -2.55 -19.80 -10.83
CA ASP A 419 -3.76 -20.59 -10.87
C ASP A 419 -5.00 -19.68 -10.84
N GLN A 420 -6.14 -20.26 -11.19
CA GLN A 420 -7.39 -19.50 -11.22
C GLN A 420 -7.79 -19.00 -9.82
N SER A 421 -7.36 -19.68 -8.73
CA SER A 421 -7.70 -19.31 -7.36
C SER A 421 -7.16 -17.94 -6.97
N THR A 422 -5.89 -17.65 -7.27
CA THR A 422 -5.29 -16.34 -7.00
C THR A 422 -6.04 -15.21 -7.71
N ARG A 423 -6.45 -15.43 -8.95
CA ARG A 423 -7.24 -14.46 -9.72
C ARG A 423 -8.62 -14.24 -9.11
N TRP A 424 -9.30 -15.30 -8.68
CA TRP A 424 -10.61 -15.21 -8.02
C TRP A 424 -10.51 -14.48 -6.67
N ASN A 425 -9.50 -14.79 -5.88
CA ASN A 425 -9.23 -14.13 -4.61
C ASN A 425 -8.96 -12.64 -4.81
N GLN A 426 -8.16 -12.28 -5.81
CA GLN A 426 -7.91 -10.89 -6.17
C GLN A 426 -9.19 -10.14 -6.52
N LEU A 427 -10.02 -10.71 -7.40
CA LEU A 427 -11.28 -10.09 -7.80
C LEU A 427 -12.24 -9.92 -6.62
N ARG A 428 -12.31 -10.91 -5.75
CA ARG A 428 -13.12 -10.84 -4.53
C ARG A 428 -12.68 -9.70 -3.65
N PHE A 429 -11.40 -9.65 -3.29
CA PHE A 429 -10.86 -8.59 -2.44
C PHE A 429 -11.12 -7.20 -3.05
N GLN A 430 -10.89 -7.02 -4.35
CA GLN A 430 -11.19 -5.76 -5.03
C GLN A 430 -12.67 -5.35 -4.96
N ASN A 431 -13.59 -6.29 -5.11
CA ASN A 431 -15.02 -6.00 -5.03
C ASN A 431 -15.44 -5.62 -3.60
N GLU A 432 -14.92 -6.31 -2.61
CA GLU A 432 -15.21 -6.08 -1.21
C GLU A 432 -14.69 -4.71 -0.74
N VAL A 433 -13.48 -4.36 -1.13
CA VAL A 433 -12.91 -3.02 -0.85
C VAL A 433 -13.67 -1.90 -1.57
N ARG A 434 -14.10 -2.12 -2.83
CA ARG A 434 -14.83 -1.12 -3.61
C ARG A 434 -16.23 -0.83 -3.08
N THR A 435 -16.90 -1.81 -2.52
CA THR A 435 -18.29 -1.66 -2.06
C THR A 435 -18.40 -1.06 -0.67
N HIS A 436 -17.28 -0.82 0.04
CA HIS A 436 -17.25 -0.36 1.42
C HIS A 436 -18.17 -1.16 2.36
N ILE A 437 -18.54 -2.39 1.98
CA ILE A 437 -19.30 -3.28 2.82
C ILE A 437 -18.35 -3.72 3.93
N SER A 438 -18.68 -3.37 5.16
CA SER A 438 -17.97 -3.88 6.32
C SER A 438 -18.05 -5.41 6.31
N LEU A 439 -16.92 -6.06 6.10
CA LEU A 439 -16.80 -7.53 6.13
C LEU A 439 -16.82 -8.05 7.57
N ILE A 440 -16.57 -7.16 8.51
CA ILE A 440 -16.59 -7.45 9.93
C ILE A 440 -18.03 -7.78 10.34
N ASN A 441 -18.23 -8.94 10.94
CA ASN A 441 -19.50 -9.59 11.31
C ASN A 441 -20.29 -10.22 10.15
N ASN A 442 -19.75 -10.26 8.92
CA ASN A 442 -20.39 -10.91 7.77
C ASN A 442 -19.57 -12.04 7.16
N ASP A 443 -18.29 -12.14 7.53
CA ASP A 443 -17.38 -13.15 7.01
C ASP A 443 -16.14 -13.26 7.91
N GLY A 444 -16.08 -14.31 8.72
CA GLY A 444 -14.98 -14.50 9.66
C GLY A 444 -15.37 -15.43 10.80
N LEU A 445 -14.99 -15.09 12.04
CA LEU A 445 -15.31 -15.88 13.24
C LEU A 445 -16.82 -16.04 13.45
N SER A 446 -17.59 -15.01 13.10
CA SER A 446 -19.07 -14.99 13.25
C SER A 446 -19.80 -15.95 12.31
N THR A 447 -19.19 -16.31 11.17
CA THR A 447 -19.78 -17.17 10.14
C THR A 447 -19.01 -18.47 9.92
N LEU A 448 -18.14 -18.83 10.85
CA LEU A 448 -17.25 -19.98 10.72
C LEU A 448 -17.99 -21.29 10.95
N GLU A 449 -18.02 -22.14 9.92
CA GLU A 449 -18.59 -23.49 9.94
C GLU A 449 -17.55 -24.53 9.60
N TYR A 450 -17.44 -25.60 10.41
CA TYR A 450 -16.48 -26.68 10.20
C TYR A 450 -16.87 -27.95 10.96
N TYR A 451 -16.29 -29.09 10.57
CA TYR A 451 -16.43 -30.36 11.25
C TYR A 451 -15.08 -30.84 11.77
N ILE A 452 -15.02 -31.27 13.01
CA ILE A 452 -13.82 -31.90 13.60
C ILE A 452 -13.93 -33.41 13.42
N TYR A 453 -12.94 -34.01 12.77
CA TYR A 453 -12.84 -35.49 12.65
C TYR A 453 -12.00 -36.10 13.76
N GLY A 454 -11.04 -35.40 14.29
CA GLY A 454 -10.17 -35.88 15.33
C GLY A 454 -9.42 -34.79 16.04
N VAL A 455 -9.15 -35.03 17.30
CA VAL A 455 -8.29 -34.18 18.13
C VAL A 455 -7.22 -35.09 18.75
N ASN A 456 -5.97 -34.80 18.51
CA ASN A 456 -4.84 -35.49 19.08
C ASN A 456 -4.06 -34.52 19.97
N GLU A 457 -3.97 -34.84 21.25
CA GLU A 457 -3.13 -34.11 22.20
C GLU A 457 -1.80 -34.82 22.35
N TYR A 458 -0.72 -34.06 22.26
CA TYR A 458 0.65 -34.55 22.39
C TYR A 458 1.33 -33.90 23.60
N ASP A 459 2.42 -34.50 24.04
CA ASP A 459 3.28 -33.86 25.03
C ASP A 459 3.75 -32.48 24.56
N ASN A 460 4.16 -31.60 25.51
CA ASN A 460 4.62 -30.26 25.26
C ASN A 460 3.55 -29.27 24.76
N ASN A 461 2.30 -29.43 25.23
CA ASN A 461 1.20 -28.51 24.94
C ASN A 461 0.89 -28.40 23.43
N ILE A 462 0.94 -29.53 22.73
CA ILE A 462 0.64 -29.57 21.30
C ILE A 462 -0.70 -30.29 21.10
N THR A 463 -1.63 -29.62 20.44
CA THR A 463 -2.90 -30.19 19.99
C THR A 463 -2.96 -30.16 18.47
N GLN A 464 -3.25 -31.29 17.84
CA GLN A 464 -3.53 -31.36 16.40
C GLN A 464 -5.00 -31.67 16.16
N ILE A 465 -5.66 -30.85 15.36
CA ILE A 465 -7.10 -30.90 15.08
C ILE A 465 -7.27 -31.15 13.58
N ASN A 466 -7.94 -32.24 13.24
CA ASN A 466 -8.25 -32.60 11.86
C ASN A 466 -9.66 -32.11 11.53
N VAL A 467 -9.79 -31.28 10.52
CA VAL A 467 -11.04 -30.61 10.17
C VAL A 467 -11.42 -30.75 8.69
N ALA A 468 -12.74 -30.84 8.44
CA ALA A 468 -13.31 -30.55 7.14
C ALA A 468 -13.96 -29.15 7.15
N ILE A 469 -13.73 -28.38 6.11
CA ILE A 469 -14.21 -27.01 5.96
C ILE A 469 -14.87 -26.82 4.59
#